data_aace7216b3d2c55c35181525abd28a00
#
_entry.id   aace7216b3d2c55c35181525abd28a00
#
_cell.length_a   1.000
_cell.length_b   1.000
_cell.length_c   1.000
_cell.angle_alpha   90.00
_cell.angle_beta   90.00
_cell.angle_gamma   90.00
#
_symmetry.space_group_name_H-M   'P 1'
#
loop_
_entity.id
_entity.type
_entity.pdbx_description
1 polymer ?
#
loop_
_entity_poly.entity_id
_entity_poly.type
_entity_poly.pdbx_seq_one_letter_code
_entity_poly.pdbx_strand_id
1 'polypeptide(L)'
;MGIKHIREAMDYAERMDLDLVEVAPNANPPVVRLMDYGKYKYQKEQARKAARKKQVNINVREIKLRPKIGDHDFNTKRGHVERFLRGGDKVKVTIMFRGREVQHPELGERLLRRLAGDLEDLGRVESQPNLDGRNMVMVMAPKKDSREAQAPQPDARKERAARS
;
A
#
# COMPACT_ATOMS: atom_id res chain seq x y z
N MET A 1 -15.58 25.69 27.31
CA MET A 1 -16.08 25.33 28.66
C MET A 1 -14.97 24.58 29.38
N GLY A 2 -14.90 24.69 30.73
CA GLY A 2 -13.87 24.01 31.51
C GLY A 2 -14.31 22.64 32.01
N ILE A 3 -13.59 22.11 33.01
CA ILE A 3 -13.94 20.87 33.70
C ILE A 3 -15.22 21.07 34.52
N LYS A 4 -16.22 20.22 34.32
CA LYS A 4 -17.52 20.27 35.01
C LYS A 4 -17.92 18.88 35.50
N HIS A 5 -18.82 18.85 36.49
CA HIS A 5 -19.41 17.60 36.94
C HIS A 5 -20.32 17.02 35.83
N ILE A 6 -20.38 15.70 35.73
CA ILE A 6 -21.12 15.01 34.66
C ILE A 6 -22.60 15.36 34.64
N ARG A 7 -23.23 15.55 35.83
CA ARG A 7 -24.62 15.95 35.92
C ARG A 7 -24.89 17.33 35.31
N GLU A 8 -24.03 18.29 35.59
CA GLU A 8 -24.14 19.65 35.01
C GLU A 8 -23.97 19.63 33.48
N ALA A 9 -23.10 18.78 32.98
CA ALA A 9 -22.89 18.60 31.55
C ALA A 9 -24.12 17.97 30.87
N MET A 10 -24.76 17.00 31.53
CA MET A 10 -25.98 16.36 31.02
C MET A 10 -27.17 17.34 31.02
N ASP A 11 -27.37 18.08 32.12
CA ASP A 11 -28.43 19.11 32.22
C ASP A 11 -28.24 20.18 31.14
N TYR A 12 -27.01 20.55 30.85
CA TYR A 12 -26.71 21.52 29.81
C TYR A 12 -27.00 20.97 28.40
N ALA A 13 -26.68 19.72 28.16
CA ALA A 13 -26.98 19.04 26.89
C ALA A 13 -28.49 18.98 26.65
N GLU A 14 -29.27 18.63 27.68
CA GLU A 14 -30.74 18.57 27.63
C GLU A 14 -31.36 19.94 27.33
N ARG A 15 -30.89 21.01 27.98
CA ARG A 15 -31.36 22.38 27.73
C ARG A 15 -31.09 22.85 26.30
N MET A 16 -30.01 22.39 25.69
CA MET A 16 -29.62 22.75 24.33
C MET A 16 -30.20 21.82 23.27
N ASP A 17 -30.94 20.79 23.68
CA ASP A 17 -31.46 19.72 22.80
C ASP A 17 -30.37 19.09 21.95
N LEU A 18 -29.21 18.81 22.57
CA LEU A 18 -28.04 18.18 21.97
C LEU A 18 -27.63 16.98 22.77
N ASP A 19 -26.89 16.06 22.10
CA ASP A 19 -26.32 14.91 22.74
C ASP A 19 -24.95 15.22 23.35
N LEU A 20 -24.66 14.60 24.48
CA LEU A 20 -23.35 14.63 25.11
C LEU A 20 -22.54 13.44 24.64
N VAL A 21 -21.53 13.66 23.83
CA VAL A 21 -20.73 12.61 23.21
C VAL A 21 -19.31 12.59 23.78
N GLU A 22 -18.86 11.44 24.24
CA GLU A 22 -17.51 11.23 24.72
C GLU A 22 -16.55 11.05 23.53
N VAL A 23 -15.68 12.02 23.29
CA VAL A 23 -14.74 12.03 22.15
C VAL A 23 -13.35 11.52 22.51
N ALA A 24 -12.97 11.59 23.77
CA ALA A 24 -11.71 11.08 24.28
C ALA A 24 -11.89 10.38 25.63
N PRO A 25 -12.32 9.10 25.65
CA PRO A 25 -12.60 8.38 26.89
C PRO A 25 -11.34 8.09 27.71
N ASN A 26 -10.19 7.99 27.06
CA ASN A 26 -8.92 7.67 27.71
C ASN A 26 -8.17 8.91 28.26
N ALA A 27 -8.67 10.10 28.00
CA ALA A 27 -8.12 11.31 28.59
C ALA A 27 -8.50 11.43 30.08
N ASN A 28 -7.66 12.05 30.88
CA ASN A 28 -7.93 12.30 32.29
C ASN A 28 -7.90 13.82 32.58
N PRO A 29 -9.06 14.48 32.80
CA PRO A 29 -10.42 13.94 32.77
C PRO A 29 -10.91 13.59 31.35
N PRO A 30 -11.93 12.71 31.21
CA PRO A 30 -12.51 12.37 29.92
C PRO A 30 -13.07 13.61 29.21
N VAL A 31 -12.83 13.71 27.91
CA VAL A 31 -13.33 14.84 27.11
C VAL A 31 -14.65 14.47 26.45
N VAL A 32 -15.66 15.31 26.72
CA VAL A 32 -16.99 15.19 26.11
C VAL A 32 -17.32 16.42 25.27
N ARG A 33 -18.15 16.24 24.27
CA ARG A 33 -18.58 17.31 23.37
C ARG A 33 -20.08 17.28 23.17
N LEU A 34 -20.68 18.46 23.15
CA LEU A 34 -22.08 18.62 22.80
C LEU A 34 -22.23 18.65 21.29
N MET A 35 -23.04 17.76 20.75
CA MET A 35 -23.30 17.68 19.31
C MET A 35 -24.52 16.81 19.03
N ASP A 36 -25.07 16.94 17.82
CA ASP A 36 -26.02 15.95 17.30
C ASP A 36 -25.26 14.66 16.93
N TYR A 37 -25.47 13.61 17.72
CA TYR A 37 -24.79 12.34 17.57
C TYR A 37 -25.12 11.67 16.23
N GLY A 38 -26.36 11.74 15.76
CA GLY A 38 -26.77 11.18 14.49
C GLY A 38 -25.99 11.79 13.31
N LYS A 39 -25.90 13.12 13.30
CA LYS A 39 -25.12 13.87 12.31
C LYS A 39 -23.63 13.57 12.39
N TYR A 40 -23.09 13.53 13.59
CA TYR A 40 -21.68 13.18 13.84
C TYR A 40 -21.35 11.77 13.32
N LYS A 41 -22.18 10.78 13.67
CA LYS A 41 -22.02 9.39 13.21
C LYS A 41 -22.05 9.29 11.69
N TYR A 42 -22.98 9.98 11.06
CA TYR A 42 -23.07 10.03 9.60
C TYR A 42 -21.84 10.66 8.96
N GLN A 43 -21.38 11.80 9.45
CA GLN A 43 -20.18 12.47 8.94
C GLN A 43 -18.92 11.61 9.12
N LYS A 44 -18.77 10.95 10.28
CA LYS A 44 -17.67 10.03 10.56
C LYS A 44 -17.68 8.83 9.62
N GLU A 45 -18.86 8.29 9.34
CA GLU A 45 -18.99 7.17 8.38
C GLU A 45 -18.67 7.61 6.96
N GLN A 46 -19.12 8.77 6.52
CA GLN A 46 -18.78 9.34 5.21
C GLN A 46 -17.27 9.60 5.07
N ALA A 47 -16.64 10.16 6.10
CA ALA A 47 -15.19 10.36 6.14
C ALA A 47 -14.44 9.03 6.05
N ARG A 48 -14.91 7.99 6.74
CA ARG A 48 -14.33 6.63 6.68
C ARG A 48 -14.48 6.01 5.30
N LYS A 49 -15.64 6.15 4.65
CA LYS A 49 -15.87 5.69 3.27
C LYS A 49 -14.95 6.41 2.27
N ALA A 50 -14.80 7.72 2.43
CA ALA A 50 -13.90 8.52 1.60
C ALA A 50 -12.43 8.12 1.81
N ALA A 51 -12.00 7.89 3.06
CA ALA A 51 -10.66 7.41 3.38
C ALA A 51 -10.38 6.03 2.76
N ARG A 52 -11.34 5.10 2.82
CA ARG A 52 -11.24 3.78 2.17
C ARG A 52 -11.08 3.89 0.66
N LYS A 53 -11.81 4.78 0.00
CA LYS A 53 -11.69 5.01 -1.45
C LYS A 53 -10.31 5.56 -1.84
N LYS A 54 -9.71 6.37 -0.96
CA LYS A 54 -8.35 6.93 -1.16
C LYS A 54 -7.23 5.98 -0.76
N GLN A 55 -7.55 4.91 -0.02
CA GLN A 55 -6.57 3.93 0.40
C GLN A 55 -6.07 3.14 -0.81
N VAL A 56 -4.80 3.33 -1.13
CA VAL A 56 -4.14 2.57 -2.19
C VAL A 56 -3.69 1.24 -1.60
N ASN A 57 -4.32 0.17 -2.02
CA ASN A 57 -3.87 -1.18 -1.69
C ASN A 57 -2.61 -1.49 -2.50
N ILE A 58 -1.50 -1.68 -1.81
CA ILE A 58 -0.26 -2.11 -2.43
C ILE A 58 -0.21 -3.63 -2.37
N ASN A 59 -0.33 -4.26 -3.53
CA ASN A 59 -0.15 -5.70 -3.63
C ASN A 59 1.34 -6.04 -3.71
N VAL A 60 1.69 -7.20 -3.16
CA VAL A 60 3.03 -7.76 -3.30
C VAL A 60 2.96 -8.90 -4.32
N ARG A 61 3.66 -8.75 -5.43
CA ARG A 61 3.79 -9.78 -6.47
C ARG A 61 5.09 -10.54 -6.29
N GLU A 62 5.05 -11.85 -6.44
CA GLU A 62 6.24 -12.69 -6.35
C GLU A 62 6.69 -13.16 -7.73
N ILE A 63 7.99 -13.02 -7.99
CA ILE A 63 8.66 -13.57 -9.18
C ILE A 63 9.78 -14.47 -8.73
N LYS A 64 9.81 -15.69 -9.26
CA LYS A 64 10.82 -16.68 -8.95
C LYS A 64 11.80 -16.80 -10.10
N LEU A 65 13.08 -16.77 -9.77
CA LEU A 65 14.21 -16.92 -10.68
C LEU A 65 15.10 -18.10 -10.25
N ARG A 66 15.94 -18.52 -11.17
CA ARG A 66 17.01 -19.48 -10.90
C ARG A 66 18.36 -18.85 -11.11
N PRO A 67 19.43 -19.29 -10.37
CA PRO A 67 20.77 -18.71 -10.48
C PRO A 67 21.37 -18.85 -11.90
N LYS A 68 21.03 -19.93 -12.61
CA LYS A 68 21.49 -20.21 -13.97
C LYS A 68 20.42 -19.94 -15.01
N ILE A 69 19.75 -18.79 -14.90
CA ILE A 69 18.74 -18.37 -15.87
C ILE A 69 19.39 -17.91 -17.18
N GLY A 70 18.81 -18.27 -18.31
CA GLY A 70 19.22 -17.76 -19.61
C GLY A 70 18.82 -16.29 -19.80
N ASP A 71 19.52 -15.56 -20.66
CA ASP A 71 19.29 -14.13 -20.90
C ASP A 71 17.87 -13.84 -21.42
N HIS A 72 17.34 -14.71 -22.27
CA HIS A 72 15.97 -14.56 -22.79
C HIS A 72 14.92 -14.66 -21.68
N ASP A 73 15.03 -15.67 -20.83
CA ASP A 73 14.11 -15.87 -19.70
C ASP A 73 14.26 -14.76 -18.65
N PHE A 74 15.50 -14.32 -18.40
CA PHE A 74 15.78 -13.17 -17.54
C PHE A 74 15.06 -11.90 -18.05
N ASN A 75 15.18 -11.61 -19.34
CA ASN A 75 14.52 -10.44 -19.94
C ASN A 75 12.99 -10.52 -19.87
N THR A 76 12.43 -11.72 -20.05
CA THR A 76 11.00 -11.97 -19.89
C THR A 76 10.55 -11.69 -18.45
N LYS A 77 11.28 -12.22 -17.48
CA LYS A 77 11.00 -11.98 -16.05
C LYS A 77 11.17 -10.50 -15.66
N ARG A 78 12.21 -9.85 -16.18
CA ARG A 78 12.41 -8.41 -16.02
C ARG A 78 11.21 -7.62 -16.54
N GLY A 79 10.68 -7.95 -17.70
CA GLY A 79 9.49 -7.32 -18.26
C GLY A 79 8.24 -7.51 -17.38
N HIS A 80 8.11 -8.66 -16.71
CA HIS A 80 7.03 -8.86 -15.74
C HIS A 80 7.19 -7.97 -14.51
N VAL A 81 8.41 -7.87 -13.95
CA VAL A 81 8.71 -6.98 -12.81
C VAL A 81 8.44 -5.52 -13.17
N GLU A 82 8.90 -5.09 -14.36
CA GLU A 82 8.64 -3.75 -14.89
C GLU A 82 7.14 -3.43 -14.92
N ARG A 83 6.33 -4.34 -15.45
CA ARG A 83 4.88 -4.20 -15.53
C ARG A 83 4.23 -4.08 -14.16
N PHE A 84 4.67 -4.87 -13.19
CA PHE A 84 4.15 -4.81 -11.82
C PHE A 84 4.54 -3.51 -11.12
N LEU A 85 5.77 -3.05 -11.27
CA LEU A 85 6.22 -1.77 -10.72
C LEU A 85 5.47 -0.59 -11.33
N ARG A 86 5.24 -0.60 -12.64
CA ARG A 86 4.41 0.41 -13.33
C ARG A 86 2.97 0.41 -12.81
N GLY A 87 2.42 -0.77 -12.49
CA GLY A 87 1.10 -0.92 -11.88
C GLY A 87 1.01 -0.48 -10.42
N GLY A 88 2.12 -0.05 -9.82
CA GLY A 88 2.17 0.40 -8.43
C GLY A 88 2.26 -0.72 -7.40
N ASP A 89 2.51 -1.97 -7.83
CA ASP A 89 2.69 -3.11 -6.94
C ASP A 89 4.14 -3.22 -6.46
N LYS A 90 4.34 -3.78 -5.27
CA LYS A 90 5.65 -4.22 -4.81
C LYS A 90 5.97 -5.58 -5.43
N VAL A 91 7.24 -5.82 -5.73
CA VAL A 91 7.70 -7.08 -6.30
C VAL A 91 8.72 -7.74 -5.39
N LYS A 92 8.38 -8.95 -4.95
CA LYS A 92 9.29 -9.84 -4.23
C LYS A 92 9.96 -10.75 -5.26
N VAL A 93 11.25 -10.58 -5.45
CA VAL A 93 12.04 -11.42 -6.35
C VAL A 93 12.75 -12.48 -5.52
N THR A 94 12.47 -13.73 -5.81
CA THR A 94 13.02 -14.88 -5.10
C THR A 94 13.90 -15.70 -6.04
N ILE A 95 15.16 -15.94 -5.67
CA ILE A 95 16.05 -16.88 -6.36
C ILE A 95 16.07 -18.17 -5.57
N MET A 96 15.74 -19.26 -6.24
CA MET A 96 15.75 -20.61 -5.65
C MET A 96 17.04 -21.33 -6.04
N PHE A 97 17.88 -21.63 -5.04
CA PHE A 97 19.08 -22.44 -5.21
C PHE A 97 18.77 -23.93 -5.09
N ARG A 98 19.44 -24.73 -5.89
CA ARG A 98 19.34 -26.21 -5.83
C ARG A 98 20.69 -26.83 -5.49
N GLY A 99 20.69 -27.79 -4.56
CA GLY A 99 21.85 -28.59 -4.24
C GLY A 99 23.09 -27.75 -3.90
N ARG A 100 24.16 -27.93 -4.68
CA ARG A 100 25.43 -27.21 -4.47
C ARG A 100 25.39 -25.72 -4.81
N GLU A 101 24.38 -25.25 -5.50
CA GLU A 101 24.22 -23.82 -5.84
C GLU A 101 24.11 -22.92 -4.60
N VAL A 102 23.63 -23.47 -3.47
CA VAL A 102 23.55 -22.75 -2.18
C VAL A 102 24.94 -22.30 -1.70
N GLN A 103 26.00 -22.99 -2.11
CA GLN A 103 27.38 -22.63 -1.76
C GLN A 103 27.90 -21.40 -2.51
N HIS A 104 27.19 -20.96 -3.55
CA HIS A 104 27.52 -19.81 -4.38
C HIS A 104 26.40 -18.75 -4.40
N PRO A 105 26.07 -18.15 -3.24
CA PRO A 105 24.99 -17.15 -3.15
C PRO A 105 25.30 -15.88 -3.95
N GLU A 106 26.57 -15.60 -4.22
CA GLU A 106 27.02 -14.44 -5.02
C GLU A 106 26.46 -14.42 -6.44
N LEU A 107 26.16 -15.58 -7.03
CA LEU A 107 25.53 -15.66 -8.36
C LEU A 107 24.10 -15.10 -8.34
N GLY A 108 23.35 -15.45 -7.30
CA GLY A 108 22.00 -14.93 -7.10
C GLY A 108 22.02 -13.42 -6.79
N GLU A 109 22.93 -12.98 -5.95
CA GLU A 109 23.08 -11.57 -5.62
C GLU A 109 23.40 -10.70 -6.84
N ARG A 110 24.32 -11.14 -7.70
CA ARG A 110 24.62 -10.45 -8.97
C ARG A 110 23.39 -10.33 -9.85
N LEU A 111 22.60 -11.39 -9.96
CA LEU A 111 21.39 -11.41 -10.77
C LEU A 111 20.35 -10.43 -10.24
N LEU A 112 20.15 -10.39 -8.93
CA LEU A 112 19.23 -9.45 -8.29
C LEU A 112 19.71 -8.00 -8.40
N ARG A 113 21.00 -7.75 -8.27
CA ARG A 113 21.59 -6.41 -8.44
C ARG A 113 21.48 -5.93 -9.89
N ARG A 114 21.68 -6.83 -10.87
CA ARG A 114 21.47 -6.53 -12.30
C ARG A 114 20.01 -6.13 -12.55
N LEU A 115 19.06 -6.90 -12.01
CA LEU A 115 17.64 -6.61 -12.15
C LEU A 115 17.27 -5.26 -11.50
N ALA A 116 17.80 -4.97 -10.32
CA ALA A 116 17.58 -3.71 -9.63
C ALA A 116 18.15 -2.50 -10.42
N GLY A 117 19.32 -2.66 -11.01
CA GLY A 117 19.94 -1.65 -11.87
C GLY A 117 19.15 -1.39 -13.15
N ASP A 118 18.68 -2.44 -13.81
CA ASP A 118 17.87 -2.34 -15.03
C ASP A 118 16.52 -1.64 -14.80
N LEU A 119 16.00 -1.69 -13.58
CA LEU A 119 14.69 -1.15 -13.21
C LEU A 119 14.77 0.02 -12.22
N GLU A 120 15.94 0.64 -12.08
CA GLU A 120 16.17 1.75 -11.14
C GLU A 120 15.24 2.95 -11.41
N ASP A 121 14.90 3.18 -12.68
CA ASP A 121 13.99 4.28 -13.07
C ASP A 121 12.56 4.06 -12.58
N LEU A 122 12.11 2.81 -12.46
CA LEU A 122 10.73 2.45 -12.15
C LEU A 122 10.51 2.07 -10.69
N GLY A 123 11.54 1.57 -10.04
CA GLY A 123 11.45 1.07 -8.68
C GLY A 123 12.70 1.34 -7.87
N ARG A 124 12.58 1.17 -6.58
CA ARG A 124 13.70 1.21 -5.62
C ARG A 124 13.78 -0.12 -4.88
N VAL A 125 14.97 -0.50 -4.49
CA VAL A 125 15.17 -1.65 -3.60
C VAL A 125 14.70 -1.26 -2.19
N GLU A 126 13.66 -1.92 -1.70
CA GLU A 126 13.13 -1.74 -0.35
C GLU A 126 13.87 -2.65 0.65
N SER A 127 14.11 -3.90 0.24
CA SER A 127 14.90 -4.86 1.00
C SER A 127 16.03 -5.40 0.12
N GLN A 128 17.25 -5.27 0.60
CA GLN A 128 18.45 -5.79 -0.09
C GLN A 128 18.39 -7.32 -0.23
N PRO A 129 19.08 -7.88 -1.24
CA PRO A 129 19.18 -9.32 -1.37
C PRO A 129 19.64 -9.99 -0.07
N ASN A 130 18.84 -10.89 0.44
CA ASN A 130 19.11 -11.63 1.67
C ASN A 130 18.88 -13.12 1.45
N LEU A 131 19.82 -13.93 1.92
CA LEU A 131 19.74 -15.38 1.86
C LEU A 131 18.86 -15.91 3.01
N ASP A 132 17.79 -16.59 2.65
CA ASP A 132 16.87 -17.27 3.57
C ASP A 132 16.80 -18.75 3.20
N GLY A 133 17.56 -19.55 3.91
CA GLY A 133 17.68 -20.99 3.64
C GLY A 133 18.24 -21.27 2.23
N ARG A 134 17.42 -21.87 1.37
CA ARG A 134 17.76 -22.16 -0.03
C ARG A 134 17.33 -21.07 -1.02
N ASN A 135 16.77 -19.99 -0.51
CA ASN A 135 16.25 -18.91 -1.33
C ASN A 135 16.98 -17.60 -1.03
N MET A 136 17.14 -16.79 -2.04
CA MET A 136 17.58 -15.40 -1.86
C MET A 136 16.43 -14.48 -2.27
N VAL A 137 16.08 -13.56 -1.40
CA VAL A 137 14.91 -12.68 -1.57
C VAL A 137 15.35 -11.23 -1.62
N MET A 138 14.79 -10.50 -2.57
CA MET A 138 14.89 -9.05 -2.68
C MET A 138 13.49 -8.47 -2.87
N VAL A 139 13.19 -7.35 -2.24
CA VAL A 139 11.92 -6.64 -2.43
C VAL A 139 12.17 -5.31 -3.11
N MET A 140 11.46 -5.06 -4.19
CA MET A 140 11.43 -3.78 -4.90
C MET A 140 10.08 -3.09 -4.69
N ALA A 141 10.12 -1.80 -4.42
CA ALA A 141 8.93 -0.95 -4.32
C ALA A 141 8.87 0.00 -5.52
N PRO A 142 7.67 0.32 -6.05
CA PRO A 142 7.54 1.29 -7.12
C PRO A 142 7.94 2.70 -6.64
N LYS A 143 8.55 3.49 -7.50
CA LYS A 143 8.77 4.92 -7.27
C LYS A 143 7.43 5.67 -7.40
N LYS A 144 7.26 6.76 -6.65
CA LYS A 144 6.01 7.54 -6.68
C LYS A 144 5.68 8.07 -8.07
N ASP A 145 6.69 8.46 -8.82
CA ASP A 145 6.54 9.03 -10.17
C ASP A 145 6.02 8.02 -11.19
N SER A 146 6.26 6.73 -10.98
CA SER A 146 5.72 5.67 -11.85
C SER A 146 4.21 5.44 -11.68
N ARG A 147 3.61 5.96 -10.60
CA ARG A 147 2.15 5.90 -10.36
C ARG A 147 1.36 6.99 -11.08
N GLU A 148 1.96 8.17 -11.31
CA GLU A 148 1.29 9.28 -12.00
C GLU A 148 1.16 9.04 -13.50
N ALA A 149 2.03 8.22 -14.09
CA ALA A 149 1.96 7.84 -15.49
C ALA A 149 0.81 6.88 -15.84
N GLN A 150 0.10 6.35 -14.86
CA GLN A 150 -1.06 5.45 -15.01
C GLN A 150 -2.33 6.02 -14.35
N ALA A 151 -2.64 7.29 -14.61
CA ALA A 151 -4.03 7.73 -14.56
C ALA A 151 -4.83 6.86 -15.54
N PRO A 152 -5.96 6.24 -15.15
CA PRO A 152 -6.75 5.43 -16.06
C PRO A 152 -7.13 6.29 -17.25
N GLN A 153 -6.65 5.94 -18.43
CA GLN A 153 -7.15 6.53 -19.67
C GLN A 153 -8.66 6.21 -19.69
N PRO A 154 -9.52 7.21 -19.83
CA PRO A 154 -10.94 6.97 -19.96
C PRO A 154 -11.15 6.05 -21.15
N ASP A 155 -11.88 4.95 -20.91
CA ASP A 155 -12.20 3.92 -21.88
C ASP A 155 -12.72 4.55 -23.18
N ALA A 156 -11.86 4.66 -24.19
CA ALA A 156 -12.21 5.10 -25.54
C ALA A 156 -13.24 4.18 -26.24
N ARG A 157 -13.66 3.09 -25.58
CA ARG A 157 -14.72 2.18 -26.05
C ARG A 157 -16.13 2.69 -25.78
N LYS A 158 -16.32 3.60 -24.81
CA LYS A 158 -17.66 4.13 -24.50
C LYS A 158 -18.12 5.28 -25.38
N GLU A 159 -17.19 5.99 -26.04
CA GLU A 159 -17.56 7.09 -26.93
C GLU A 159 -18.03 6.65 -28.33
N ARG A 160 -17.70 5.43 -28.77
CA ARG A 160 -18.17 4.91 -30.05
C ARG A 160 -19.63 4.38 -30.03
N ALA A 161 -20.15 4.05 -28.84
CA ALA A 161 -21.53 3.55 -28.71
C ALA A 161 -22.60 4.64 -28.58
N ALA A 162 -22.19 5.90 -28.41
CA ALA A 162 -23.10 7.04 -28.29
C ALA A 162 -23.27 7.85 -29.60
N ARG A 163 -22.66 7.39 -30.70
CA ARG A 163 -22.72 8.03 -32.03
C ARG A 163 -23.25 7.11 -33.12
N SER A 164 -24.05 6.08 -32.78
CA SER A 164 -24.81 5.29 -33.73
C SER A 164 -26.30 5.36 -33.42
#